data_55bf21e5756092b6dd946fde2a96506b
#
_entry.id   55bf21e5756092b6dd946fde2a96506b
#
_cell.length_a   1.000
_cell.length_b   1.000
_cell.length_c   1.000
_cell.angle_alpha   90.00
_cell.angle_beta   90.00
_cell.angle_gamma   90.00
#
_symmetry.space_group_name_H-M   'P 1'
#
loop_
_entity.id
_entity.type
_entity.pdbx_description
1 polymer ?
#
loop_
_entity_poly.entity_id
_entity_poly.type
_entity_poly.pdbx_seq_one_letter_code
_entity_poly.pdbx_strand_id
1 'polypeptide(L)'
;MEYYETSRQKINISNIHFSGRILDIGGGGEGVIARHSKERVVAIDIRADELAETPDLGLKIIMDACNLQFLDEYFDNITCFFSLMYMDLTQIDRFFSEAYRVLKKDGILWIWDATMPLDCSNDVFVAQLDLTISENEVITPGYGVSWFREHSAEFIEQFYIKAKFEQLELKQNSESFFLKLRKN
;
A
#
# COMPACT_ATOMS: atom_id res chain seq x y z
N MET A 1 -4.00 -16.88 21.35
CA MET A 1 -3.56 -16.00 20.24
C MET A 1 -3.03 -14.74 20.88
N GLU A 2 -1.73 -14.51 20.77
CA GLU A 2 -1.08 -13.34 21.34
C GLU A 2 -0.95 -12.26 20.26
N TYR A 3 -1.23 -11.00 20.63
CA TYR A 3 -1.22 -9.86 19.74
C TYR A 3 -0.08 -8.93 20.09
N TYR A 4 0.65 -8.44 19.08
CA TYR A 4 1.49 -7.27 19.19
C TYR A 4 0.79 -6.10 18.51
N GLU A 5 0.58 -5.02 19.24
CA GLU A 5 0.03 -3.79 18.66
C GLU A 5 1.10 -2.71 18.69
N THR A 6 1.26 -2.01 17.57
CA THR A 6 2.17 -0.86 17.51
C THR A 6 1.66 0.31 18.33
N SER A 7 2.52 1.24 18.66
CA SER A 7 2.06 2.60 18.98
C SER A 7 1.27 3.18 17.79
N ARG A 8 0.40 4.17 18.04
CA ARG A 8 -0.35 4.81 16.95
C ARG A 8 0.58 5.59 16.03
N GLN A 9 0.69 5.14 14.79
CA GLN A 9 1.52 5.77 13.76
C GLN A 9 0.77 6.93 13.14
N LYS A 10 1.33 8.14 13.22
CA LYS A 10 0.72 9.34 12.62
C LYS A 10 1.10 9.46 11.15
N ILE A 11 0.13 9.25 10.27
CA ILE A 11 0.30 9.38 8.83
C ILE A 11 -0.59 10.51 8.32
N ASN A 12 -0.02 11.41 7.55
CA ASN A 12 -0.77 12.51 6.95
C ASN A 12 -0.57 12.49 5.42
N ILE A 13 -1.66 12.23 4.69
CA ILE A 13 -1.70 12.24 3.23
C ILE A 13 -2.41 13.47 2.65
N SER A 14 -2.96 14.35 3.49
CA SER A 14 -3.78 15.50 3.06
C SER A 14 -3.06 16.45 2.09
N ASN A 15 -1.74 16.54 2.19
CA ASN A 15 -0.91 17.42 1.37
C ASN A 15 -0.26 16.70 0.17
N ILE A 16 -0.58 15.42 -0.04
CA ILE A 16 -0.06 14.68 -1.19
C ILE A 16 -0.89 15.00 -2.42
N HIS A 17 -0.21 15.36 -3.49
CA HIS A 17 -0.87 15.60 -4.77
C HIS A 17 -0.58 14.47 -5.75
N PHE A 18 -1.58 13.64 -6.02
CA PHE A 18 -1.52 12.63 -7.07
C PHE A 18 -2.01 13.24 -8.39
N SER A 19 -1.19 13.24 -9.42
CA SER A 19 -1.57 13.66 -10.76
C SER A 19 -2.12 12.49 -11.58
N GLY A 20 -3.10 12.72 -12.44
CA GLY A 20 -3.59 11.71 -13.38
C GLY A 20 -4.34 10.54 -12.74
N ARG A 21 -4.21 9.35 -13.35
CA ARG A 21 -4.89 8.11 -12.94
C ARG A 21 -4.15 7.42 -11.81
N ILE A 22 -4.90 6.93 -10.84
CA ILE A 22 -4.38 6.26 -9.65
C ILE A 22 -4.90 4.82 -9.61
N LEU A 23 -4.00 3.85 -9.48
CA LEU A 23 -4.33 2.48 -9.13
C LEU A 23 -4.03 2.29 -7.65
N ASP A 24 -5.02 1.91 -6.86
CA ASP A 24 -4.89 1.64 -5.43
C ASP A 24 -4.90 0.14 -5.17
N ILE A 25 -3.76 -0.39 -4.75
CA ILE A 25 -3.53 -1.81 -4.49
C ILE A 25 -3.94 -2.15 -3.05
N GLY A 26 -4.85 -3.10 -2.90
CA GLY A 26 -5.46 -3.39 -1.59
C GLY A 26 -6.33 -2.23 -1.12
N GLY A 27 -7.03 -1.57 -2.05
CA GLY A 27 -7.86 -0.40 -1.79
C GLY A 27 -9.22 -0.72 -1.14
N GLY A 28 -9.36 -1.91 -0.53
CA GLY A 28 -10.53 -2.33 0.24
C GLY A 28 -10.63 -1.65 1.61
N GLY A 29 -11.61 -2.05 2.43
CA GLY A 29 -11.84 -1.57 3.78
C GLY A 29 -12.10 -0.06 3.83
N GLU A 30 -11.25 0.69 4.51
CA GLU A 30 -11.41 2.13 4.71
C GLU A 30 -11.39 2.96 3.43
N GLY A 31 -10.82 2.46 2.33
CA GLY A 31 -10.73 3.17 1.06
C GLY A 31 -9.93 4.47 1.15
N VAL A 32 -8.80 4.44 1.82
CA VAL A 32 -7.98 5.60 2.17
C VAL A 32 -7.69 6.50 0.98
N ILE A 33 -7.21 5.93 -0.11
CA ILE A 33 -6.85 6.70 -1.31
C ILE A 33 -8.09 7.15 -2.08
N ALA A 34 -9.15 6.35 -2.09
CA ALA A 34 -10.43 6.74 -2.68
C ALA A 34 -11.06 7.93 -1.94
N ARG A 35 -10.99 7.97 -0.60
CA ARG A 35 -11.43 9.14 0.21
C ARG A 35 -10.63 10.39 -0.13
N HIS A 36 -9.33 10.26 -0.34
CA HIS A 36 -8.46 11.37 -0.69
C HIS A 36 -8.67 11.87 -2.13
N SER A 37 -8.74 10.96 -3.11
CA SER A 37 -8.63 11.28 -4.55
C SER A 37 -9.88 10.99 -5.39
N LYS A 38 -10.91 10.40 -4.76
CA LYS A 38 -12.26 10.19 -5.31
C LYS A 38 -12.25 9.45 -6.67
N GLU A 39 -13.01 9.94 -7.63
CA GLU A 39 -13.26 9.33 -8.95
C GLU A 39 -12.02 9.09 -9.82
N ARG A 40 -10.86 9.60 -9.43
CA ARG A 40 -9.59 9.32 -10.12
C ARG A 40 -8.96 7.97 -9.76
N VAL A 41 -9.53 7.30 -8.76
CA VAL A 41 -8.98 6.06 -8.19
C VAL A 41 -9.66 4.84 -8.80
N VAL A 42 -8.85 3.90 -9.23
CA VAL A 42 -9.24 2.51 -9.46
C VAL A 42 -8.71 1.70 -8.29
N ALA A 43 -9.58 1.35 -7.35
CA ALA A 43 -9.26 0.52 -6.21
C ALA A 43 -9.40 -0.96 -6.58
N ILE A 44 -8.36 -1.74 -6.33
CA ILE A 44 -8.40 -3.19 -6.48
C ILE A 44 -8.14 -3.88 -5.16
N ASP A 45 -8.82 -4.99 -4.96
CA ASP A 45 -8.59 -5.91 -3.85
C ASP A 45 -8.93 -7.33 -4.28
N ILE A 46 -8.29 -8.33 -3.69
CA ILE A 46 -8.63 -9.74 -3.93
C ILE A 46 -9.89 -10.14 -3.15
N ARG A 47 -10.22 -9.39 -2.10
CA ARG A 47 -11.37 -9.62 -1.22
C ARG A 47 -12.54 -8.74 -1.62
N ALA A 48 -13.61 -9.38 -2.08
CA ALA A 48 -14.86 -8.71 -2.45
C ALA A 48 -15.56 -8.02 -1.27
N ASP A 49 -15.48 -8.61 -0.07
CA ASP A 49 -16.03 -8.07 1.17
C ASP A 49 -15.35 -6.75 1.56
N GLU A 50 -14.04 -6.66 1.49
CA GLU A 50 -13.29 -5.43 1.74
C GLU A 50 -13.69 -4.30 0.76
N LEU A 51 -13.80 -4.62 -0.53
CA LEU A 51 -14.27 -3.64 -1.52
C LEU A 51 -15.73 -3.22 -1.30
N ALA A 52 -16.57 -4.10 -0.77
CA ALA A 52 -17.95 -3.77 -0.46
C ALA A 52 -18.06 -2.74 0.68
N GLU A 53 -17.15 -2.79 1.66
CA GLU A 53 -17.09 -1.84 2.78
C GLU A 53 -16.52 -0.48 2.40
N THR A 54 -15.70 -0.43 1.34
CA THR A 54 -15.09 0.81 0.83
C THR A 54 -16.17 1.79 0.33
N PRO A 55 -16.08 3.09 0.68
CA PRO A 55 -17.00 4.10 0.16
C PRO A 55 -17.05 4.16 -1.38
N ASP A 56 -18.21 4.49 -1.94
CA ASP A 56 -18.41 4.62 -3.40
C ASP A 56 -17.84 5.93 -3.93
N LEU A 57 -16.52 6.08 -3.89
CA LEU A 57 -15.79 7.29 -4.28
C LEU A 57 -14.87 7.09 -5.49
N GLY A 58 -14.79 5.86 -6.00
CA GLY A 58 -13.96 5.49 -7.16
C GLY A 58 -14.43 4.18 -7.78
N LEU A 59 -13.72 3.71 -8.81
CA LEU A 59 -14.01 2.41 -9.41
C LEU A 59 -13.41 1.30 -8.54
N LYS A 60 -14.23 0.30 -8.19
CA LYS A 60 -13.83 -0.86 -7.37
C LYS A 60 -13.80 -2.12 -8.25
N ILE A 61 -12.68 -2.85 -8.24
CA ILE A 61 -12.51 -4.06 -9.06
C ILE A 61 -11.89 -5.18 -8.21
N ILE A 62 -12.53 -6.34 -8.19
CA ILE A 62 -11.93 -7.55 -7.60
C ILE A 62 -10.81 -8.01 -8.54
N MET A 63 -9.56 -7.91 -8.09
CA MET A 63 -8.38 -8.23 -8.90
C MET A 63 -7.18 -8.56 -8.01
N ASP A 64 -6.36 -9.51 -8.49
CA ASP A 64 -5.08 -9.84 -7.87
C ASP A 64 -3.99 -8.86 -8.33
N ALA A 65 -3.31 -8.22 -7.38
CA ALA A 65 -2.19 -7.31 -7.63
C ALA A 65 -0.98 -8.00 -8.30
N CYS A 66 -0.91 -9.34 -8.21
CA CYS A 66 0.12 -10.16 -8.86
C CYS A 66 -0.20 -10.50 -10.33
N ASN A 67 -1.37 -10.10 -10.84
CA ASN A 67 -1.83 -10.38 -12.21
C ASN A 67 -2.81 -9.27 -12.67
N LEU A 68 -2.26 -8.09 -12.90
CA LEU A 68 -3.04 -6.90 -13.25
C LEU A 68 -3.57 -6.96 -14.70
N GLN A 69 -4.88 -6.91 -14.84
CA GLN A 69 -5.55 -6.94 -16.16
C GLN A 69 -5.68 -5.52 -16.75
N PHE A 70 -4.60 -4.75 -16.66
CA PHE A 70 -4.50 -3.41 -17.24
C PHE A 70 -3.42 -3.39 -18.34
N LEU A 71 -3.54 -2.43 -19.25
CA LEU A 71 -2.53 -2.16 -20.27
C LEU A 71 -1.22 -1.69 -19.63
N ASP A 72 -0.12 -1.91 -20.32
CA ASP A 72 1.16 -1.36 -19.98
C ASP A 72 1.08 0.18 -19.98
N GLU A 73 1.80 0.82 -19.07
CA GLU A 73 1.95 2.28 -19.01
C GLU A 73 0.61 3.03 -18.94
N TYR A 74 -0.33 2.52 -18.17
CA TYR A 74 -1.67 3.09 -18.08
C TYR A 74 -1.87 4.08 -16.93
N PHE A 75 -1.22 3.83 -15.77
CA PHE A 75 -1.38 4.63 -14.56
C PHE A 75 -0.25 5.65 -14.38
N ASP A 76 -0.59 6.82 -13.87
CA ASP A 76 0.36 7.87 -13.50
C ASP A 76 0.89 7.64 -12.08
N ASN A 77 0.05 7.09 -11.21
CA ASN A 77 0.38 6.73 -9.84
C ASN A 77 -0.16 5.34 -9.49
N ILE A 78 0.60 4.62 -8.68
CA ILE A 78 0.15 3.43 -7.96
C ILE A 78 0.33 3.69 -6.48
N THR A 79 -0.65 3.34 -5.67
CA THR A 79 -0.60 3.41 -4.22
C THR A 79 -0.73 2.01 -3.63
N CYS A 80 -0.02 1.74 -2.55
CA CYS A 80 -0.12 0.51 -1.77
C CYS A 80 -0.08 0.94 -0.30
N PHE A 81 -1.24 0.90 0.36
CA PHE A 81 -1.40 1.41 1.71
C PHE A 81 -1.67 0.25 2.67
N PHE A 82 -0.67 -0.13 3.46
CA PHE A 82 -0.70 -1.26 4.42
C PHE A 82 -1.22 -2.55 3.79
N SER A 83 -0.68 -2.92 2.62
CA SER A 83 -1.13 -4.08 1.85
C SER A 83 0.00 -5.06 1.52
N LEU A 84 1.28 -4.62 1.42
CA LEU A 84 2.39 -5.55 1.16
C LEU A 84 2.65 -6.51 2.33
N MET A 85 2.33 -6.12 3.55
CA MET A 85 2.52 -6.97 4.73
C MET A 85 1.69 -8.26 4.67
N TYR A 86 0.62 -8.30 3.87
CA TYR A 86 -0.21 -9.50 3.65
C TYR A 86 0.33 -10.43 2.57
N MET A 87 1.27 -9.99 1.73
CA MET A 87 1.79 -10.74 0.60
C MET A 87 2.96 -11.63 0.99
N ASP A 88 3.04 -12.84 0.43
CA ASP A 88 4.25 -13.67 0.51
C ASP A 88 5.35 -13.15 -0.43
N LEU A 89 6.55 -13.77 -0.36
CA LEU A 89 7.71 -13.34 -1.15
C LEU A 89 7.48 -13.39 -2.66
N THR A 90 6.76 -14.41 -3.13
CA THR A 90 6.47 -14.60 -4.55
C THR A 90 5.46 -13.55 -5.01
N GLN A 91 4.50 -13.23 -4.15
CA GLN A 91 3.50 -12.19 -4.41
C GLN A 91 4.14 -10.81 -4.45
N ILE A 92 5.05 -10.48 -3.52
CA ILE A 92 5.80 -9.20 -3.54
C ILE A 92 6.60 -9.05 -4.83
N ASP A 93 7.33 -10.09 -5.25
CA ASP A 93 8.13 -10.06 -6.49
C ASP A 93 7.24 -9.81 -7.73
N ARG A 94 6.11 -10.51 -7.81
CA ARG A 94 5.13 -10.32 -8.89
C ARG A 94 4.47 -8.95 -8.84
N PHE A 95 4.08 -8.49 -7.66
CA PHE A 95 3.50 -7.16 -7.48
C PHE A 95 4.42 -6.06 -8.03
N PHE A 96 5.71 -6.06 -7.65
CA PHE A 96 6.64 -5.04 -8.18
C PHE A 96 6.81 -5.12 -9.69
N SER A 97 6.82 -6.32 -10.26
CA SER A 97 6.90 -6.53 -11.72
C SER A 97 5.66 -5.97 -12.42
N GLU A 98 4.46 -6.27 -11.92
CA GLU A 98 3.20 -5.79 -12.49
C GLU A 98 3.02 -4.28 -12.27
N ALA A 99 3.36 -3.77 -11.09
CA ALA A 99 3.34 -2.33 -10.81
C ALA A 99 4.25 -1.58 -11.79
N TYR A 100 5.46 -2.08 -12.04
CA TYR A 100 6.36 -1.49 -13.02
C TYR A 100 5.78 -1.52 -14.44
N ARG A 101 5.14 -2.62 -14.84
CA ARG A 101 4.55 -2.77 -16.17
C ARG A 101 3.43 -1.77 -16.41
N VAL A 102 2.47 -1.67 -15.50
CA VAL A 102 1.26 -0.83 -15.70
C VAL A 102 1.48 0.66 -15.38
N LEU A 103 2.56 0.99 -14.67
CA LEU A 103 2.93 2.38 -14.39
C LEU A 103 3.55 3.01 -15.63
N LYS A 104 3.21 4.25 -15.94
CA LYS A 104 3.83 5.02 -17.02
C LYS A 104 5.29 5.31 -16.70
N LYS A 105 6.07 5.62 -17.74
CA LYS A 105 7.38 6.22 -17.56
C LYS A 105 7.27 7.48 -16.69
N ASP A 106 8.21 7.68 -15.78
CA ASP A 106 8.21 8.73 -14.74
C ASP A 106 7.02 8.67 -13.76
N GLY A 107 6.17 7.65 -13.84
CA GLY A 107 5.09 7.40 -12.89
C GLY A 107 5.61 6.98 -11.52
N ILE A 108 4.79 7.19 -10.50
CA ILE A 108 5.19 7.04 -9.10
C ILE A 108 4.43 5.90 -8.42
N LEU A 109 5.18 5.02 -7.74
CA LEU A 109 4.67 4.04 -6.80
C LEU A 109 4.87 4.57 -5.37
N TRP A 110 3.78 4.65 -4.62
CA TRP A 110 3.71 5.14 -3.25
C TRP A 110 3.36 3.99 -2.32
N ILE A 111 4.20 3.70 -1.35
CA ILE A 111 4.00 2.60 -0.40
C ILE A 111 4.03 3.14 1.01
N TRP A 112 3.00 2.86 1.80
CA TRP A 112 2.99 2.99 3.26
C TRP A 112 2.77 1.60 3.81
N ASP A 113 3.62 1.16 4.74
CA ASP A 113 3.45 -0.16 5.33
C ASP A 113 4.08 -0.27 6.72
N ALA A 114 3.80 -1.37 7.40
CA ALA A 114 4.31 -1.68 8.71
C ALA A 114 5.78 -2.14 8.66
N THR A 115 6.53 -1.85 9.71
CA THR A 115 7.81 -2.49 9.98
C THR A 115 7.61 -3.61 11.00
N MET A 116 7.82 -4.85 10.59
CA MET A 116 7.69 -6.05 11.42
C MET A 116 9.07 -6.71 11.57
N PRO A 117 9.64 -6.82 12.77
CA PRO A 117 10.90 -7.51 12.98
C PRO A 117 10.77 -9.02 12.73
N LEU A 118 11.90 -9.68 12.47
CA LEU A 118 11.95 -11.14 12.24
C LEU A 118 11.57 -11.95 13.50
N ASP A 119 11.98 -11.47 14.67
CA ASP A 119 11.74 -12.16 15.94
C ASP A 119 10.44 -11.66 16.57
N CYS A 120 9.42 -12.49 16.52
CA CYS A 120 8.14 -12.25 17.16
C CYS A 120 7.72 -13.45 18.02
N SER A 121 7.32 -13.14 19.26
CA SER A 121 6.68 -14.11 20.16
C SER A 121 5.15 -14.15 19.99
N ASN A 122 4.58 -13.25 19.19
CA ASN A 122 3.15 -13.10 19.02
C ASN A 122 2.66 -13.70 17.69
N ASP A 123 1.39 -14.14 17.68
CA ASP A 123 0.78 -14.77 16.50
C ASP A 123 0.32 -13.72 15.46
N VAL A 124 -0.04 -12.55 15.93
CA VAL A 124 -0.64 -11.47 15.11
C VAL A 124 0.06 -10.14 15.39
N PHE A 125 0.41 -9.46 14.31
CA PHE A 125 0.88 -8.08 14.33
C PHE A 125 -0.26 -7.15 13.93
N VAL A 126 -0.47 -6.06 14.68
CA VAL A 126 -1.49 -5.05 14.39
C VAL A 126 -0.85 -3.67 14.32
N ALA A 127 -0.87 -3.06 13.15
CA ALA A 127 -0.47 -1.67 12.96
C ALA A 127 -1.64 -0.74 13.31
N GLN A 128 -1.46 0.11 14.32
CA GLN A 128 -2.43 1.11 14.74
C GLN A 128 -2.11 2.47 14.12
N LEU A 129 -3.09 3.13 13.49
CA LEU A 129 -2.86 4.41 12.81
C LEU A 129 -3.74 5.54 13.33
N ASP A 130 -3.19 6.77 13.29
CA ASP A 130 -3.90 8.04 13.26
C ASP A 130 -3.67 8.64 11.87
N LEU A 131 -4.64 8.51 10.98
CA LEU A 131 -4.51 8.84 9.57
C LEU A 131 -5.29 10.10 9.20
N THR A 132 -4.59 11.16 8.82
CA THR A 132 -5.18 12.38 8.29
C THR A 132 -5.30 12.28 6.77
N ILE A 133 -6.53 12.20 6.26
CA ILE A 133 -6.86 12.09 4.83
C ILE A 133 -7.02 13.48 4.21
N SER A 134 -7.71 14.39 4.91
CA SER A 134 -7.91 15.79 4.53
C SER A 134 -7.92 16.68 5.77
N GLU A 135 -8.03 18.00 5.59
CA GLU A 135 -8.14 18.95 6.70
C GLU A 135 -9.31 18.64 7.66
N ASN A 136 -10.36 17.99 7.16
CA ASN A 136 -11.59 17.70 7.89
C ASN A 136 -11.83 16.21 8.13
N GLU A 137 -10.90 15.34 7.74
CA GLU A 137 -11.09 13.90 7.83
C GLU A 137 -9.87 13.20 8.43
N VAL A 138 -10.08 12.65 9.63
CA VAL A 138 -9.11 11.80 10.33
C VAL A 138 -9.80 10.49 10.67
N ILE A 139 -9.14 9.38 10.39
CA ILE A 139 -9.60 8.04 10.76
C ILE A 139 -8.52 7.30 11.56
N THR A 140 -8.93 6.28 12.31
CA THR A 140 -8.03 5.53 13.21
C THR A 140 -8.09 4.03 12.94
N PRO A 141 -7.69 3.57 11.74
CA PRO A 141 -7.73 2.15 11.40
C PRO A 141 -6.67 1.33 12.15
N GLY A 142 -6.92 0.02 12.20
CA GLY A 142 -5.95 -0.98 12.63
C GLY A 142 -5.83 -2.08 11.58
N TYR A 143 -4.61 -2.36 11.14
CA TYR A 143 -4.32 -3.40 10.13
C TYR A 143 -3.64 -4.59 10.79
N GLY A 144 -4.35 -5.73 10.85
CA GLY A 144 -3.88 -6.95 11.48
C GLY A 144 -3.43 -8.01 10.47
N VAL A 145 -2.25 -8.60 10.69
CA VAL A 145 -1.73 -9.69 9.86
C VAL A 145 -1.16 -10.80 10.72
N SER A 146 -1.27 -12.06 10.28
CA SER A 146 -0.52 -13.15 10.89
C SER A 146 0.97 -12.89 10.73
N TRP A 147 1.71 -12.89 11.84
CA TRP A 147 3.13 -12.56 11.83
C TRP A 147 3.98 -13.77 11.45
N PHE A 148 4.47 -13.80 10.25
CA PHE A 148 5.15 -14.96 9.68
C PHE A 148 6.53 -14.67 9.08
N ARG A 149 6.93 -13.41 8.97
CA ARG A 149 8.22 -13.00 8.41
C ARG A 149 8.62 -11.58 8.80
N GLU A 150 9.89 -11.27 8.61
CA GLU A 150 10.36 -9.89 8.59
C GLU A 150 9.67 -9.10 7.47
N HIS A 151 9.32 -7.85 7.76
CA HIS A 151 8.81 -6.89 6.80
C HIS A 151 9.32 -5.49 7.16
N SER A 152 10.13 -4.91 6.28
CA SER A 152 10.74 -3.59 6.47
C SER A 152 11.06 -2.95 5.12
N ALA A 153 11.39 -1.66 5.10
CA ALA A 153 11.82 -0.99 3.89
C ALA A 153 13.08 -1.66 3.30
N GLU A 154 14.04 -2.03 4.15
CA GLU A 154 15.28 -2.72 3.76
C GLU A 154 15.00 -4.11 3.17
N PHE A 155 14.05 -4.84 3.77
CA PHE A 155 13.64 -6.14 3.26
C PHE A 155 13.03 -6.04 1.86
N ILE A 156 12.24 -4.99 1.61
CA ILE A 156 11.54 -4.77 0.33
C ILE A 156 12.49 -4.27 -0.76
N GLU A 157 13.61 -3.66 -0.39
CA GLU A 157 14.54 -3.02 -1.32
C GLU A 157 14.96 -3.92 -2.49
N GLN A 158 15.29 -5.18 -2.23
CA GLN A 158 15.70 -6.14 -3.25
C GLN A 158 14.67 -6.32 -4.37
N PHE A 159 13.38 -6.21 -4.05
CA PHE A 159 12.29 -6.42 -5.02
C PHE A 159 12.10 -5.20 -5.93
N TYR A 160 12.07 -3.99 -5.38
CA TYR A 160 11.89 -2.81 -6.23
C TYR A 160 13.15 -2.50 -7.06
N ILE A 161 14.36 -2.80 -6.55
CA ILE A 161 15.60 -2.71 -7.34
C ILE A 161 15.56 -3.71 -8.50
N LYS A 162 15.20 -4.98 -8.24
CA LYS A 162 15.03 -6.00 -9.28
C LYS A 162 14.02 -5.56 -10.34
N ALA A 163 12.93 -4.93 -9.94
CA ALA A 163 11.90 -4.37 -10.84
C ALA A 163 12.32 -3.06 -11.52
N LYS A 164 13.53 -2.53 -11.23
CA LYS A 164 14.14 -1.32 -11.82
C LYS A 164 13.49 0.01 -11.40
N PHE A 165 12.81 0.04 -10.26
CA PHE A 165 12.38 1.29 -9.67
C PHE A 165 13.57 2.07 -9.10
N GLU A 166 13.49 3.39 -9.19
CA GLU A 166 14.36 4.32 -8.50
C GLU A 166 13.72 4.80 -7.22
N GLN A 167 14.42 4.73 -6.10
CA GLN A 167 13.97 5.29 -4.83
C GLN A 167 14.12 6.81 -4.82
N LEU A 168 13.02 7.53 -4.69
CA LEU A 168 13.01 8.98 -4.54
C LEU A 168 12.98 9.42 -3.07
N GLU A 169 12.27 8.69 -2.23
CA GLU A 169 12.09 9.03 -0.81
C GLU A 169 11.90 7.78 0.02
N LEU A 170 12.54 7.75 1.19
CA LEU A 170 12.30 6.78 2.27
C LEU A 170 12.13 7.57 3.57
N LYS A 171 11.02 7.32 4.27
CA LYS A 171 10.82 7.71 5.67
C LYS A 171 10.48 6.46 6.45
N GLN A 172 11.10 6.27 7.59
CA GLN A 172 10.83 5.10 8.43
C GLN A 172 11.04 5.40 9.90
N ASN A 173 10.38 4.61 10.72
CA ASN A 173 10.63 4.48 12.15
C ASN A 173 10.64 3.00 12.53
N SER A 174 10.63 2.68 13.81
CA SER A 174 10.67 1.28 14.28
C SER A 174 9.42 0.45 13.93
N GLU A 175 8.32 1.06 13.53
CA GLU A 175 7.00 0.40 13.41
C GLU A 175 6.32 0.62 12.06
N SER A 176 6.79 1.58 11.25
CA SER A 176 6.25 1.85 9.92
C SER A 176 7.26 2.48 8.99
N PHE A 177 7.01 2.37 7.69
CA PHE A 177 7.80 3.05 6.65
C PHE A 177 6.92 3.61 5.54
N PHE A 178 7.49 4.59 4.84
CA PHE A 178 6.98 5.17 3.61
C PHE A 178 8.05 5.13 2.54
N LEU A 179 7.72 4.61 1.37
CA LEU A 179 8.57 4.60 0.18
C LEU A 179 7.88 5.34 -0.97
N LYS A 180 8.65 6.16 -1.66
CA LYS A 180 8.26 6.77 -2.92
C LYS A 180 9.24 6.34 -3.99
N LEU A 181 8.75 5.62 -4.98
CA LEU A 181 9.53 5.01 -6.04
C LEU A 181 9.11 5.54 -7.40
N ARG A 182 10.04 5.70 -8.33
CA ARG A 182 9.78 6.15 -9.70
C ARG A 182 10.11 5.05 -10.70
N LYS A 183 9.26 4.89 -11.72
CA LYS A 183 9.59 4.13 -12.93
C LYS A 183 10.46 4.99 -13.86
N ASN A 184 11.64 4.50 -14.24
CA ASN A 184 12.55 5.14 -15.18
C ASN A 184 12.20 4.84 -16.63
#